data_9696974ac901cb506280f4cc795a6536
#
_entry.id   9696974ac901cb506280f4cc795a6536
#
_cell.length_a   1.000
_cell.length_b   1.000
_cell.length_c   1.000
_cell.angle_alpha   90.00
_cell.angle_beta   90.00
_cell.angle_gamma   90.00
#
_symmetry.space_group_name_H-M   'P 1'
#
loop_
_entity.id
_entity.type
_entity.pdbx_description
1 polymer ?
#
loop_
_entity_poly.entity_id
_entity_poly.type
_entity_poly.pdbx_seq_one_letter_code
_entity_poly.pdbx_strand_id
1 'polypeptide(L)'
;MQNILSIANLSKTYATGFQALKNINLDIRRGEIFALLGPNGAGKTTLIGIVCGIVNASSGTVTVDGHDHVKDYRAARALIGLVPQELHTDAFESVWATTTFSRGLFGKPPNPAYVEKVLRDVSLWDKKDAKIMTLSGGMKRRVLIAKALVHEPQILFLDEPTAGVDVELRKDMWEVVRKLRESGVTIILTTHYIEEAELMADRVGVINKGELILVENKAELMHKLGKKQMTLELQQKLGAVPAGLESYDLELSTDGQALIYTYEAQGDRRGVTRLIEELLRQGIRLKDINTTQSSLEDIFVDLVRSES
;
A
#
# COMPACT_ATOMS: atom_id res chain seq x y z
N MET A 1 -17.14 9.29 8.87
CA MET A 1 -17.04 7.87 8.47
C MET A 1 -16.78 7.04 9.71
N GLN A 2 -17.34 5.82 9.80
CA GLN A 2 -17.15 4.96 10.98
C GLN A 2 -15.85 4.17 10.84
N ASN A 3 -15.07 4.10 11.93
CA ASN A 3 -13.88 3.25 11.98
C ASN A 3 -14.30 1.78 12.11
N ILE A 4 -13.69 0.91 11.33
CA ILE A 4 -13.88 -0.53 11.43
C ILE A 4 -12.76 -1.19 12.24
N LEU A 5 -11.58 -0.57 12.28
CA LEU A 5 -10.44 -1.00 13.08
C LEU A 5 -9.89 0.23 13.82
N SER A 6 -9.71 0.11 15.13
CA SER A 6 -9.05 1.12 15.95
C SER A 6 -7.96 0.49 16.80
N ILE A 7 -6.78 1.06 16.75
CA ILE A 7 -5.58 0.65 17.47
C ILE A 7 -5.15 1.81 18.35
N ALA A 8 -5.00 1.58 19.66
CA ALA A 8 -4.61 2.62 20.61
C ALA A 8 -3.42 2.18 21.47
N ASN A 9 -2.36 2.98 21.47
CA ASN A 9 -1.15 2.84 22.26
C ASN A 9 -0.50 1.45 22.17
N LEU A 10 -0.58 0.84 20.98
CA LEU A 10 -0.15 -0.54 20.77
C LEU A 10 1.37 -0.64 20.73
N SER A 11 1.93 -1.49 21.59
CA SER A 11 3.37 -1.76 21.62
C SER A 11 3.64 -3.26 21.65
N LYS A 12 4.79 -3.63 21.09
CA LYS A 12 5.28 -5.02 21.10
C LYS A 12 6.77 -5.08 21.33
N THR A 13 7.14 -5.74 22.43
CA THR A 13 8.52 -6.14 22.73
C THR A 13 8.59 -7.67 22.76
N TYR A 14 9.52 -8.25 22.03
CA TYR A 14 9.78 -9.69 22.04
C TYR A 14 10.67 -10.10 23.24
N ALA A 15 10.71 -11.39 23.56
CA ALA A 15 11.53 -11.91 24.67
C ALA A 15 13.03 -11.61 24.55
N THR A 16 13.51 -11.35 23.34
CA THR A 16 14.89 -10.91 23.05
C THR A 16 15.17 -9.47 23.44
N GLY A 17 14.19 -8.71 23.92
CA GLY A 17 14.28 -7.28 24.17
C GLY A 17 14.03 -6.40 22.92
N PHE A 18 13.88 -7.00 21.73
CA PHE A 18 13.60 -6.24 20.51
C PHE A 18 12.19 -5.65 20.53
N GLN A 19 12.11 -4.32 20.47
CA GLN A 19 10.85 -3.58 20.41
C GLN A 19 10.43 -3.39 18.96
N ALA A 20 9.48 -4.22 18.51
CA ALA A 20 8.99 -4.24 17.14
C ALA A 20 7.92 -3.19 16.86
N LEU A 21 7.14 -2.78 17.87
CA LEU A 21 6.15 -1.70 17.76
C LEU A 21 6.21 -0.81 18.98
N LYS A 22 6.06 0.50 18.78
CA LYS A 22 6.17 1.55 19.78
C LYS A 22 4.98 2.49 19.69
N ASN A 23 4.04 2.35 20.62
CA ASN A 23 2.91 3.26 20.80
C ASN A 23 2.12 3.57 19.51
N ILE A 24 1.79 2.52 18.74
CA ILE A 24 1.05 2.67 17.50
C ILE A 24 -0.39 3.10 17.79
N ASN A 25 -0.82 4.18 17.14
CA ASN A 25 -2.19 4.68 17.13
C ASN A 25 -2.68 4.77 15.69
N LEU A 26 -3.72 4.01 15.33
CA LEU A 26 -4.18 3.90 13.95
C LEU A 26 -5.67 3.60 13.90
N ASP A 27 -6.40 4.40 13.13
CA ASP A 27 -7.80 4.19 12.80
C ASP A 27 -7.97 3.89 11.31
N ILE A 28 -8.65 2.80 10.99
CA ILE A 28 -9.01 2.42 9.62
C ILE A 28 -10.50 2.61 9.43
N ARG A 29 -10.88 3.28 8.35
CA ARG A 29 -12.27 3.58 8.00
C ARG A 29 -12.90 2.40 7.25
N ARG A 30 -14.19 2.20 7.43
CA ARG A 30 -14.94 1.17 6.72
C ARG A 30 -14.94 1.41 5.20
N GLY A 31 -14.62 0.38 4.42
CA GLY A 31 -14.66 0.40 2.96
C GLY A 31 -13.49 1.12 2.28
N GLU A 32 -12.47 1.56 3.03
CA GLU A 32 -11.25 2.14 2.42
C GLU A 32 -10.23 1.06 2.05
N ILE A 33 -9.34 1.41 1.13
CA ILE A 33 -8.06 0.73 0.93
C ILE A 33 -7.00 1.53 1.68
N PHE A 34 -6.44 0.94 2.72
CA PHE A 34 -5.35 1.51 3.49
C PHE A 34 -4.04 0.81 3.16
N ALA A 35 -3.03 1.55 2.72
CA ALA A 35 -1.69 1.02 2.50
C ALA A 35 -0.76 1.35 3.67
N LEU A 36 -0.14 0.34 4.26
CA LEU A 36 0.91 0.50 5.27
C LEU A 36 2.28 0.32 4.62
N LEU A 37 2.99 1.42 4.44
CA LEU A 37 4.31 1.49 3.83
C LEU A 37 5.40 1.46 4.89
N GLY A 38 6.52 0.84 4.57
CA GLY A 38 7.70 0.83 5.44
C GLY A 38 8.76 -0.15 4.95
N PRO A 39 10.02 0.05 5.33
CA PRO A 39 11.10 -0.88 4.99
C PRO A 39 10.89 -2.26 5.64
N ASN A 40 11.70 -3.24 5.21
CA ASN A 40 11.71 -4.54 5.86
C ASN A 40 12.16 -4.41 7.31
N GLY A 41 11.44 -5.10 8.22
CA GLY A 41 11.68 -5.00 9.65
C GLY A 41 11.05 -3.79 10.34
N ALA A 42 10.33 -2.92 9.63
CA ALA A 42 9.67 -1.74 10.22
C ALA A 42 8.55 -2.06 11.21
N GLY A 43 8.04 -3.31 11.25
CA GLY A 43 6.98 -3.75 12.15
C GLY A 43 5.64 -4.08 11.48
N LYS A 44 5.53 -3.97 10.14
CA LYS A 44 4.28 -4.21 9.37
C LYS A 44 3.64 -5.57 9.69
N THR A 45 4.37 -6.66 9.48
CA THR A 45 3.89 -8.03 9.74
C THR A 45 3.58 -8.27 11.22
N THR A 46 4.33 -7.64 12.13
CA THR A 46 4.04 -7.71 13.58
C THR A 46 2.70 -7.03 13.90
N LEU A 47 2.43 -5.87 13.32
CA LEU A 47 1.17 -5.15 13.50
C LEU A 47 -0.02 -5.99 12.99
N ILE A 48 0.07 -6.49 11.74
CA ILE A 48 -0.93 -7.40 11.18
C ILE A 48 -1.11 -8.64 12.07
N GLY A 49 -0.01 -9.27 12.50
CA GLY A 49 -0.04 -10.45 13.35
C GLY A 49 -0.77 -10.22 14.68
N ILE A 50 -0.65 -9.03 15.27
CA ILE A 50 -1.39 -8.67 16.49
C ILE A 50 -2.87 -8.48 16.19
N VAL A 51 -3.23 -7.71 15.17
CA VAL A 51 -4.64 -7.46 14.81
C VAL A 51 -5.35 -8.77 14.45
N CYS A 52 -4.68 -9.66 13.72
CA CYS A 52 -5.22 -11.00 13.38
C CYS A 52 -5.19 -11.98 14.56
N GLY A 53 -4.60 -11.60 15.70
CA GLY A 53 -4.52 -12.43 16.91
C GLY A 53 -3.56 -13.61 16.81
N ILE A 54 -2.54 -13.51 15.95
CA ILE A 54 -1.44 -14.49 15.82
C ILE A 54 -0.33 -14.15 16.82
N VAL A 55 -0.10 -12.86 17.06
CA VAL A 55 0.92 -12.35 17.99
C VAL A 55 0.23 -11.59 19.11
N ASN A 56 0.66 -11.80 20.35
CA ASN A 56 0.14 -11.03 21.48
C ASN A 56 0.86 -9.68 21.59
N ALA A 57 0.08 -8.61 21.79
CA ALA A 57 0.64 -7.30 22.12
C ALA A 57 1.34 -7.31 23.49
N SER A 58 2.31 -6.40 23.70
CA SER A 58 2.87 -6.16 25.03
C SER A 58 2.02 -5.16 25.81
N SER A 59 1.42 -4.18 25.14
CA SER A 59 0.49 -3.18 25.69
C SER A 59 -0.38 -2.57 24.60
N GLY A 60 -1.39 -1.82 25.00
CA GLY A 60 -2.35 -1.18 24.09
C GLY A 60 -3.57 -2.02 23.81
N THR A 61 -4.48 -1.50 22.99
CA THR A 61 -5.76 -2.14 22.64
C THR A 61 -6.00 -2.11 21.15
N VAL A 62 -6.71 -3.12 20.67
CA VAL A 62 -7.21 -3.21 19.30
C VAL A 62 -8.69 -3.53 19.34
N THR A 63 -9.51 -2.77 18.64
CA THR A 63 -10.94 -3.03 18.47
C THR A 63 -11.27 -3.20 16.99
N VAL A 64 -12.05 -4.22 16.66
CA VAL A 64 -12.51 -4.55 15.31
C VAL A 64 -14.02 -4.48 15.31
N ASP A 65 -14.59 -3.51 14.61
CA ASP A 65 -16.04 -3.23 14.58
C ASP A 65 -16.67 -3.20 15.99
N GLY A 66 -15.97 -2.55 16.94
CA GLY A 66 -16.40 -2.45 18.34
C GLY A 66 -16.05 -3.65 19.23
N HIS A 67 -15.55 -4.75 18.68
CA HIS A 67 -15.13 -5.93 19.44
C HIS A 67 -13.66 -5.83 19.87
N ASP A 68 -13.40 -6.00 21.16
CA ASP A 68 -12.03 -6.08 21.69
C ASP A 68 -11.36 -7.37 21.17
N HIS A 69 -10.20 -7.25 20.52
CA HIS A 69 -9.55 -8.37 19.83
C HIS A 69 -9.03 -9.46 20.79
N VAL A 70 -8.94 -9.20 22.10
CA VAL A 70 -8.55 -10.16 23.14
C VAL A 70 -9.78 -10.74 23.85
N LYS A 71 -10.68 -9.86 24.32
CA LYS A 71 -11.86 -10.28 25.10
C LYS A 71 -12.93 -10.93 24.21
N ASP A 72 -13.18 -10.33 23.05
CA ASP A 72 -14.18 -10.77 22.07
C ASP A 72 -13.52 -11.41 20.84
N TYR A 73 -12.39 -12.12 21.03
CA TYR A 73 -11.53 -12.59 19.96
C TYR A 73 -12.23 -13.39 18.85
N ARG A 74 -13.27 -14.16 19.17
CA ARG A 74 -14.04 -14.94 18.17
C ARG A 74 -14.82 -14.01 17.24
N ALA A 75 -15.49 -13.00 17.80
CA ALA A 75 -16.23 -12.00 17.02
C ALA A 75 -15.27 -11.16 16.17
N ALA A 76 -14.21 -10.64 16.77
CA ALA A 76 -13.20 -9.84 16.06
C ALA A 76 -12.56 -10.61 14.90
N ARG A 77 -12.09 -11.86 15.14
CA ARG A 77 -11.45 -12.67 14.09
C ARG A 77 -12.40 -13.13 13.00
N ALA A 78 -13.68 -13.34 13.30
CA ALA A 78 -14.69 -13.67 12.30
C ALA A 78 -14.88 -12.56 11.25
N LEU A 79 -14.51 -11.33 11.58
CA LEU A 79 -14.56 -10.17 10.68
C LEU A 79 -13.29 -9.96 9.85
N ILE A 80 -12.23 -10.74 10.12
CA ILE A 80 -10.90 -10.55 9.52
C ILE A 80 -10.56 -11.71 8.60
N GLY A 81 -10.18 -11.40 7.35
CA GLY A 81 -9.46 -12.29 6.46
C GLY A 81 -7.98 -11.90 6.39
N LEU A 82 -7.10 -12.88 6.35
CA LEU A 82 -5.65 -12.66 6.21
C LEU A 82 -5.09 -13.45 5.04
N VAL A 83 -4.39 -12.76 4.16
CA VAL A 83 -3.55 -13.35 3.11
C VAL A 83 -2.09 -13.08 3.50
N PRO A 84 -1.35 -14.08 3.97
CA PRO A 84 0.03 -13.91 4.38
C PRO A 84 0.97 -13.76 3.17
N GLN A 85 2.17 -13.26 3.41
CA GLN A 85 3.20 -13.11 2.38
C GLN A 85 3.60 -14.47 1.78
N GLU A 86 3.77 -15.49 2.61
CA GLU A 86 4.17 -16.81 2.17
C GLU A 86 2.99 -17.67 1.67
N LEU A 87 3.23 -18.42 0.60
CA LEU A 87 2.21 -19.28 -0.05
C LEU A 87 2.12 -20.66 0.62
N HIS A 88 1.59 -20.71 1.83
CA HIS A 88 1.34 -21.98 2.51
C HIS A 88 -0.07 -22.48 2.21
N THR A 89 -0.17 -23.52 1.39
CA THR A 89 -1.42 -24.20 1.06
C THR A 89 -1.20 -25.70 1.03
N ASP A 90 -2.25 -26.48 1.29
CA ASP A 90 -2.20 -27.92 1.06
C ASP A 90 -2.14 -28.22 -0.43
N ALA A 91 -0.97 -28.68 -0.88
CA ALA A 91 -0.66 -28.87 -2.29
C ALA A 91 -1.54 -29.91 -2.99
N PHE A 92 -2.04 -30.92 -2.25
CA PHE A 92 -2.74 -32.09 -2.81
C PHE A 92 -4.26 -31.89 -2.87
N GLU A 93 -4.79 -30.93 -2.15
CA GLU A 93 -6.23 -30.61 -2.13
C GLU A 93 -6.65 -29.82 -3.38
N SER A 94 -7.95 -29.91 -3.73
CA SER A 94 -8.52 -29.06 -4.77
C SER A 94 -8.81 -27.65 -4.25
N VAL A 95 -8.90 -26.70 -5.18
CA VAL A 95 -9.29 -25.31 -4.85
C VAL A 95 -10.63 -25.28 -4.12
N TRP A 96 -11.62 -26.07 -4.59
CA TRP A 96 -12.93 -26.16 -3.97
C TRP A 96 -12.87 -26.72 -2.55
N ALA A 97 -12.19 -27.85 -2.36
CA ALA A 97 -12.08 -28.48 -1.06
C ALA A 97 -11.42 -27.56 -0.04
N THR A 98 -10.30 -26.94 -0.42
CA THR A 98 -9.55 -25.99 0.42
C THR A 98 -10.40 -24.78 0.82
N THR A 99 -11.12 -24.18 -0.11
CA THR A 99 -11.96 -23.01 0.19
C THR A 99 -13.16 -23.36 1.04
N THR A 100 -13.85 -24.49 0.76
CA THR A 100 -14.97 -24.97 1.56
C THR A 100 -14.54 -25.33 2.98
N PHE A 101 -13.41 -26.00 3.13
CA PHE A 101 -12.83 -26.32 4.44
C PHE A 101 -12.51 -25.05 5.24
N SER A 102 -11.90 -24.05 4.59
CA SER A 102 -11.59 -22.77 5.23
C SER A 102 -12.84 -22.10 5.82
N ARG A 103 -13.98 -22.12 5.09
CA ARG A 103 -15.25 -21.60 5.60
C ARG A 103 -15.69 -22.31 6.89
N GLY A 104 -15.56 -23.65 6.93
CA GLY A 104 -15.88 -24.45 8.09
C GLY A 104 -15.04 -24.17 9.33
N LEU A 105 -13.74 -23.83 9.14
CA LEU A 105 -12.84 -23.46 10.24
C LEU A 105 -13.31 -22.21 11.00
N PHE A 106 -14.00 -21.29 10.33
CA PHE A 106 -14.59 -20.10 10.94
C PHE A 106 -16.01 -20.34 11.50
N GLY A 107 -16.46 -21.62 11.56
CA GLY A 107 -17.77 -21.99 12.08
C GLY A 107 -18.96 -21.57 11.21
N LYS A 108 -18.72 -21.19 9.96
CA LYS A 108 -19.78 -20.81 9.01
C LYS A 108 -20.43 -22.06 8.42
N PRO A 109 -21.77 -22.10 8.30
CA PRO A 109 -22.45 -23.23 7.68
C PRO A 109 -22.04 -23.36 6.21
N PRO A 110 -22.14 -24.56 5.62
CA PRO A 110 -21.92 -24.79 4.20
C PRO A 110 -22.76 -23.84 3.34
N ASN A 111 -22.11 -23.15 2.41
CA ASN A 111 -22.77 -22.28 1.43
C ASN A 111 -22.06 -22.40 0.08
N PRO A 112 -22.37 -23.44 -0.72
CA PRO A 112 -21.74 -23.66 -2.02
C PRO A 112 -21.89 -22.48 -2.98
N ALA A 113 -23.05 -21.81 -2.97
CA ALA A 113 -23.30 -20.66 -3.83
C ALA A 113 -22.36 -19.48 -3.49
N TYR A 114 -22.10 -19.26 -2.21
CA TYR A 114 -21.17 -18.21 -1.81
C TYR A 114 -19.71 -18.58 -2.13
N VAL A 115 -19.31 -19.84 -1.94
CA VAL A 115 -17.98 -20.33 -2.34
C VAL A 115 -17.79 -20.16 -3.86
N GLU A 116 -18.80 -20.54 -4.65
CA GLU A 116 -18.79 -20.30 -6.11
C GLU A 116 -18.60 -18.82 -6.43
N LYS A 117 -19.40 -17.93 -5.80
CA LYS A 117 -19.28 -16.49 -5.97
C LYS A 117 -17.84 -16.03 -5.71
N VAL A 118 -17.26 -16.40 -4.58
CA VAL A 118 -15.88 -16.03 -4.22
C VAL A 118 -14.89 -16.55 -5.25
N LEU A 119 -14.99 -17.79 -5.70
CA LEU A 119 -14.09 -18.35 -6.71
C LEU A 119 -14.21 -17.65 -8.07
N ARG A 120 -15.43 -17.19 -8.44
CA ARG A 120 -15.64 -16.36 -9.63
C ARG A 120 -15.00 -14.97 -9.47
N ASP A 121 -15.21 -14.34 -8.32
CA ASP A 121 -14.65 -13.00 -8.03
C ASP A 121 -13.12 -12.98 -8.12
N VAL A 122 -12.46 -14.07 -7.71
CA VAL A 122 -11.00 -14.21 -7.83
C VAL A 122 -10.54 -14.92 -9.10
N SER A 123 -11.44 -15.17 -10.09
CA SER A 123 -11.15 -15.81 -11.37
C SER A 123 -10.53 -17.22 -11.25
N LEU A 124 -11.05 -18.03 -10.33
CA LEU A 124 -10.62 -19.42 -10.08
C LEU A 124 -11.73 -20.46 -10.32
N TRP A 125 -12.93 -20.06 -10.71
CA TRP A 125 -14.04 -21.00 -10.86
C TRP A 125 -13.74 -22.15 -11.82
N ASP A 126 -13.14 -21.87 -12.97
CA ASP A 126 -12.78 -22.87 -13.98
C ASP A 126 -11.67 -23.84 -13.53
N LYS A 127 -11.02 -23.52 -12.41
CA LYS A 127 -9.99 -24.34 -11.77
C LYS A 127 -10.41 -24.93 -10.43
N LYS A 128 -11.71 -24.88 -10.08
CA LYS A 128 -12.22 -25.32 -8.77
C LYS A 128 -11.84 -26.75 -8.39
N ASP A 129 -11.78 -27.63 -9.37
CA ASP A 129 -11.46 -29.05 -9.17
C ASP A 129 -9.96 -29.36 -9.36
N ALA A 130 -9.15 -28.37 -9.78
CA ALA A 130 -7.71 -28.54 -9.94
C ALA A 130 -7.00 -28.64 -8.58
N LYS A 131 -5.98 -29.49 -8.50
CA LYS A 131 -5.12 -29.58 -7.32
C LYS A 131 -4.24 -28.32 -7.24
N ILE A 132 -4.07 -27.77 -6.03
CA ILE A 132 -3.34 -26.53 -5.81
C ILE A 132 -1.89 -26.62 -6.30
N MET A 133 -1.25 -27.80 -6.20
CA MET A 133 0.10 -27.99 -6.70
C MET A 133 0.26 -27.71 -8.21
N THR A 134 -0.81 -27.90 -8.99
CA THR A 134 -0.78 -27.71 -10.46
C THR A 134 -1.01 -26.26 -10.89
N LEU A 135 -1.29 -25.36 -9.96
CA LEU A 135 -1.58 -23.95 -10.23
C LEU A 135 -0.30 -23.12 -10.35
N SER A 136 -0.36 -22.06 -11.16
CA SER A 136 0.69 -21.03 -11.17
C SER A 136 0.81 -20.30 -9.83
N GLY A 137 1.91 -19.58 -9.59
CA GLY A 137 2.11 -18.80 -8.37
C GLY A 137 1.00 -17.78 -8.14
N GLY A 138 0.59 -17.05 -9.18
CA GLY A 138 -0.53 -16.11 -9.10
C GLY A 138 -1.88 -16.78 -8.81
N MET A 139 -2.15 -17.95 -9.41
CA MET A 139 -3.36 -18.72 -9.06
C MET A 139 -3.34 -19.20 -7.61
N LYS A 140 -2.19 -19.65 -7.10
CA LYS A 140 -2.04 -20.03 -5.68
C LYS A 140 -2.31 -18.83 -4.76
N ARG A 141 -1.86 -17.63 -5.12
CA ARG A 141 -2.15 -16.41 -4.37
C ARG A 141 -3.65 -16.12 -4.36
N ARG A 142 -4.34 -16.27 -5.50
CA ARG A 142 -5.81 -16.13 -5.58
C ARG A 142 -6.54 -17.17 -4.73
N VAL A 143 -6.02 -18.40 -4.59
CA VAL A 143 -6.56 -19.40 -3.64
C VAL A 143 -6.47 -18.92 -2.21
N LEU A 144 -5.35 -18.30 -1.79
CA LEU A 144 -5.24 -17.71 -0.44
C LEU A 144 -6.25 -16.58 -0.21
N ILE A 145 -6.47 -15.74 -1.22
CA ILE A 145 -7.51 -14.70 -1.15
C ILE A 145 -8.89 -15.34 -1.01
N ALA A 146 -9.22 -16.35 -1.82
CA ALA A 146 -10.47 -17.07 -1.70
C ALA A 146 -10.65 -17.67 -0.29
N LYS A 147 -9.62 -18.32 0.26
CA LYS A 147 -9.62 -18.83 1.65
C LYS A 147 -9.91 -17.74 2.68
N ALA A 148 -9.34 -16.56 2.48
CA ALA A 148 -9.52 -15.42 3.39
C ALA A 148 -10.90 -14.77 3.27
N LEU A 149 -11.63 -14.99 2.16
CA LEU A 149 -12.94 -14.38 1.89
C LEU A 149 -14.13 -15.28 2.19
N VAL A 150 -13.97 -16.61 2.14
CA VAL A 150 -15.11 -17.56 2.19
C VAL A 150 -15.89 -17.56 3.51
N HIS A 151 -15.37 -16.96 4.56
CA HIS A 151 -16.09 -16.79 5.84
C HIS A 151 -16.79 -15.43 5.97
N GLU A 152 -16.83 -14.62 4.87
CA GLU A 152 -17.50 -13.32 4.79
C GLU A 152 -16.88 -12.25 5.71
N PRO A 153 -15.56 -12.00 5.64
CA PRO A 153 -14.93 -10.98 6.45
C PRO A 153 -15.33 -9.59 6.01
N GLN A 154 -15.25 -8.61 6.92
CA GLN A 154 -15.42 -7.19 6.62
C GLN A 154 -14.08 -6.48 6.38
N ILE A 155 -12.98 -7.08 6.85
CA ILE A 155 -11.61 -6.59 6.70
C ILE A 155 -10.76 -7.68 6.05
N LEU A 156 -10.01 -7.31 5.04
CA LEU A 156 -9.03 -8.19 4.39
C LEU A 156 -7.62 -7.59 4.55
N PHE A 157 -6.75 -8.33 5.23
CA PHE A 157 -5.32 -8.03 5.27
C PHE A 157 -4.59 -8.75 4.14
N LEU A 158 -3.78 -8.00 3.41
CA LEU A 158 -2.92 -8.48 2.35
C LEU A 158 -1.47 -8.14 2.72
N ASP A 159 -0.71 -9.14 3.19
CA ASP A 159 0.70 -8.93 3.57
C ASP A 159 1.59 -9.15 2.34
N GLU A 160 2.13 -8.07 1.78
CA GLU A 160 2.95 -8.04 0.56
C GLU A 160 2.37 -8.90 -0.58
N PRO A 161 1.14 -8.61 -1.05
CA PRO A 161 0.38 -9.51 -1.92
C PRO A 161 1.03 -9.76 -3.28
N THR A 162 1.94 -8.91 -3.71
CA THR A 162 2.59 -8.95 -5.05
C THR A 162 4.08 -9.23 -4.97
N ALA A 163 4.61 -9.54 -3.77
CA ALA A 163 6.02 -9.89 -3.63
C ALA A 163 6.38 -11.12 -4.47
N GLY A 164 7.39 -10.99 -5.34
CA GLY A 164 7.85 -12.08 -6.21
C GLY A 164 6.90 -12.44 -7.37
N VAL A 165 5.93 -11.57 -7.68
CA VAL A 165 4.97 -11.75 -8.77
C VAL A 165 5.37 -10.87 -9.96
N ASP A 166 5.24 -11.39 -11.17
CA ASP A 166 5.50 -10.64 -12.41
C ASP A 166 4.47 -9.50 -12.63
N VAL A 167 4.78 -8.60 -13.57
CA VAL A 167 4.00 -7.37 -13.81
C VAL A 167 2.57 -7.67 -14.26
N GLU A 168 2.34 -8.70 -15.06
CA GLU A 168 1.02 -9.04 -15.59
C GLU A 168 0.12 -9.62 -14.49
N LEU A 169 0.65 -10.58 -13.73
CA LEU A 169 -0.06 -11.16 -12.58
C LEU A 169 -0.34 -10.11 -11.48
N ARG A 170 0.53 -9.10 -11.34
CA ARG A 170 0.32 -7.99 -10.42
C ARG A 170 -0.91 -7.16 -10.82
N LYS A 171 -1.06 -6.82 -12.09
CA LYS A 171 -2.24 -6.10 -12.60
C LYS A 171 -3.53 -6.86 -12.33
N ASP A 172 -3.54 -8.16 -12.62
CA ASP A 172 -4.69 -9.04 -12.36
C ASP A 172 -5.07 -9.07 -10.87
N MET A 173 -4.08 -9.08 -9.98
CA MET A 173 -4.29 -9.03 -8.54
C MET A 173 -4.99 -7.74 -8.13
N TRP A 174 -4.56 -6.60 -8.67
CA TRP A 174 -5.15 -5.31 -8.35
C TRP A 174 -6.59 -5.17 -8.87
N GLU A 175 -6.95 -5.82 -9.95
CA GLU A 175 -8.36 -5.89 -10.39
C GLU A 175 -9.22 -6.64 -9.38
N VAL A 176 -8.71 -7.75 -8.83
CA VAL A 176 -9.41 -8.49 -7.77
C VAL A 176 -9.60 -7.60 -6.54
N VAL A 177 -8.55 -6.89 -6.10
CA VAL A 177 -8.60 -5.97 -4.95
C VAL A 177 -9.64 -4.87 -5.16
N ARG A 178 -9.72 -4.25 -6.35
CA ARG A 178 -10.74 -3.24 -6.66
C ARG A 178 -12.16 -3.78 -6.56
N LYS A 179 -12.43 -4.95 -7.15
CA LYS A 179 -13.75 -5.61 -7.06
C LYS A 179 -14.16 -5.90 -5.61
N LEU A 180 -13.21 -6.34 -4.77
CA LEU A 180 -13.46 -6.57 -3.36
C LEU A 180 -13.81 -5.29 -2.61
N ARG A 181 -13.10 -4.19 -2.87
CA ARG A 181 -13.45 -2.87 -2.34
C ARG A 181 -14.85 -2.44 -2.75
N GLU A 182 -15.19 -2.57 -4.04
CA GLU A 182 -16.52 -2.24 -4.57
C GLU A 182 -17.64 -3.05 -3.92
N SER A 183 -17.34 -4.28 -3.47
CA SER A 183 -18.26 -5.10 -2.69
C SER A 183 -18.37 -4.70 -1.21
N GLY A 184 -17.65 -3.66 -0.77
CA GLY A 184 -17.71 -3.10 0.58
C GLY A 184 -16.70 -3.66 1.58
N VAL A 185 -15.77 -4.51 1.14
CA VAL A 185 -14.69 -5.03 1.99
C VAL A 185 -13.66 -3.93 2.24
N THR A 186 -13.29 -3.71 3.50
CA THR A 186 -12.16 -2.86 3.88
C THR A 186 -10.86 -3.60 3.64
N ILE A 187 -9.90 -2.98 2.97
CA ILE A 187 -8.65 -3.63 2.61
C ILE A 187 -7.48 -2.93 3.27
N ILE A 188 -6.64 -3.69 3.95
CA ILE A 188 -5.39 -3.20 4.51
C ILE A 188 -4.27 -3.98 3.83
N LEU A 189 -3.44 -3.29 3.09
CA LEU A 189 -2.31 -3.91 2.41
C LEU A 189 -0.99 -3.39 2.96
N THR A 190 -0.02 -4.28 3.11
CA THR A 190 1.37 -3.89 3.29
C THR A 190 2.10 -4.05 1.97
N THR A 191 2.97 -3.12 1.67
CA THR A 191 3.85 -3.23 0.53
C THR A 191 5.12 -2.41 0.76
N HIS A 192 6.20 -2.81 0.12
CA HIS A 192 7.39 -1.99 -0.04
C HIS A 192 7.45 -1.38 -1.46
N TYR A 193 6.52 -1.76 -2.35
CA TYR A 193 6.34 -1.15 -3.65
C TYR A 193 5.40 0.06 -3.53
N ILE A 194 5.95 1.24 -3.50
CA ILE A 194 5.22 2.48 -3.24
C ILE A 194 4.25 2.80 -4.36
N GLU A 195 4.58 2.44 -5.61
CA GLU A 195 3.71 2.55 -6.78
C GLU A 195 2.36 1.84 -6.58
N GLU A 196 2.34 0.72 -5.86
CA GLU A 196 1.10 -0.02 -5.56
C GLU A 196 0.18 0.76 -4.63
N ALA A 197 0.76 1.37 -3.59
CA ALA A 197 0.01 2.24 -2.70
C ALA A 197 -0.49 3.48 -3.44
N GLU A 198 0.32 4.06 -4.32
CA GLU A 198 -0.06 5.18 -5.16
C GLU A 198 -1.24 4.84 -6.08
N LEU A 199 -1.24 3.65 -6.67
CA LEU A 199 -2.30 3.19 -7.57
C LEU A 199 -3.60 2.88 -6.86
N MET A 200 -3.55 2.27 -5.66
CA MET A 200 -4.70 1.60 -5.05
C MET A 200 -5.22 2.25 -3.78
N ALA A 201 -4.36 2.85 -2.96
CA ALA A 201 -4.74 3.30 -1.63
C ALA A 201 -5.59 4.58 -1.64
N ASP A 202 -6.55 4.65 -0.72
CA ASP A 202 -7.27 5.88 -0.36
C ASP A 202 -6.45 6.68 0.68
N ARG A 203 -5.90 5.96 1.67
CA ARG A 203 -5.02 6.50 2.71
C ARG A 203 -3.75 5.67 2.84
N VAL A 204 -2.70 6.33 3.26
CA VAL A 204 -1.37 5.75 3.43
C VAL A 204 -0.91 5.97 4.86
N GLY A 205 -0.36 4.93 5.46
CA GLY A 205 0.41 5.00 6.70
C GLY A 205 1.88 4.67 6.42
N VAL A 206 2.78 5.42 7.02
CA VAL A 206 4.22 5.16 6.95
C VAL A 206 4.70 4.69 8.31
N ILE A 207 5.28 3.49 8.36
CA ILE A 207 5.86 2.92 9.59
C ILE A 207 7.37 2.74 9.40
N ASN A 208 8.16 3.17 10.39
CA ASN A 208 9.60 2.98 10.42
C ASN A 208 10.06 2.67 11.84
N LYS A 209 10.99 1.73 12.01
CA LYS A 209 11.57 1.34 13.33
C LYS A 209 10.52 1.08 14.43
N GLY A 210 9.34 0.57 14.04
CA GLY A 210 8.23 0.27 14.94
C GLY A 210 7.33 1.45 15.30
N GLU A 211 7.53 2.62 14.72
CA GLU A 211 6.74 3.84 14.94
C GLU A 211 5.94 4.22 13.70
N LEU A 212 4.71 4.68 13.89
CA LEU A 212 3.89 5.19 12.82
C LEU A 212 4.21 6.68 12.64
N ILE A 213 4.92 7.01 11.55
CA ILE A 213 5.42 8.37 11.29
C ILE A 213 4.29 9.25 10.75
N LEU A 214 3.47 8.69 9.88
CA LEU A 214 2.44 9.44 9.16
C LEU A 214 1.23 8.56 8.88
N VAL A 215 0.04 9.15 8.95
CA VAL A 215 -1.22 8.60 8.40
C VAL A 215 -1.96 9.72 7.71
N GLU A 216 -2.09 9.65 6.41
CA GLU A 216 -2.70 10.72 5.63
C GLU A 216 -3.53 10.17 4.46
N ASN A 217 -4.47 10.95 3.98
CA ASN A 217 -5.13 10.73 2.70
C ASN A 217 -4.09 10.84 1.58
N LYS A 218 -4.05 9.87 0.67
CA LYS A 218 -3.07 9.84 -0.42
C LYS A 218 -3.08 11.13 -1.25
N ALA A 219 -4.29 11.61 -1.63
CA ALA A 219 -4.40 12.81 -2.44
C ALA A 219 -3.90 14.06 -1.68
N GLU A 220 -4.17 14.15 -0.37
CA GLU A 220 -3.67 15.24 0.47
C GLU A 220 -2.16 15.17 0.67
N LEU A 221 -1.62 13.95 0.85
CA LEU A 221 -0.18 13.73 0.97
C LEU A 221 0.55 14.19 -0.30
N MET A 222 0.07 13.74 -1.46
CA MET A 222 0.60 14.14 -2.77
C MET A 222 0.47 15.65 -3.02
N HIS A 223 -0.57 16.28 -2.47
CA HIS A 223 -0.78 17.71 -2.60
C HIS A 223 0.11 18.53 -1.65
N LYS A 224 0.33 18.07 -0.40
CA LYS A 224 1.11 18.78 0.61
C LYS A 224 2.62 18.64 0.43
N LEU A 225 3.08 17.43 0.11
CA LEU A 225 4.51 17.08 0.05
C LEU A 225 5.01 16.84 -1.38
N GLY A 226 4.10 16.75 -2.35
CA GLY A 226 4.47 16.54 -3.74
C GLY A 226 5.16 17.77 -4.31
N LYS A 227 6.40 17.60 -4.76
CA LYS A 227 7.12 18.58 -5.57
C LYS A 227 6.75 18.37 -7.02
N LYS A 228 6.81 19.42 -7.81
CA LYS A 228 6.74 19.36 -9.26
C LYS A 228 8.12 19.62 -9.84
N GLN A 229 8.50 18.82 -10.79
CA GLN A 229 9.71 19.04 -11.58
C GLN A 229 9.31 19.39 -12.99
N MET A 230 9.83 20.50 -13.48
CA MET A 230 9.69 20.92 -14.85
C MET A 230 11.03 20.78 -15.55
N THR A 231 11.09 19.86 -16.51
CA THR A 231 12.24 19.65 -17.37
C THR A 231 12.10 20.55 -18.59
N LEU A 232 13.02 21.48 -18.73
CA LEU A 232 13.13 22.44 -19.82
C LEU A 232 14.19 21.93 -20.79
N GLU A 233 13.80 21.28 -21.87
CA GLU A 233 14.72 20.84 -22.91
C GLU A 233 15.25 22.06 -23.69
N LEU A 234 16.58 22.13 -23.87
CA LEU A 234 17.27 23.25 -24.46
C LEU A 234 17.58 22.99 -25.93
N GLN A 235 17.51 24.03 -26.77
CA GLN A 235 17.99 23.97 -28.16
C GLN A 235 19.51 23.93 -28.26
N GLN A 236 20.21 24.51 -27.29
CA GLN A 236 21.68 24.55 -27.22
C GLN A 236 22.11 24.09 -25.83
N LYS A 237 23.21 23.34 -25.77
CA LYS A 237 23.78 22.88 -24.51
C LYS A 237 24.29 24.04 -23.66
N LEU A 238 24.05 23.94 -22.36
CA LEU A 238 24.66 24.83 -21.37
C LEU A 238 25.80 24.11 -20.64
N GLY A 239 26.80 24.88 -20.23
CA GLY A 239 27.90 24.36 -19.39
C GLY A 239 27.65 24.51 -17.90
N ALA A 240 26.72 25.36 -17.50
CA ALA A 240 26.33 25.61 -16.12
C ALA A 240 24.94 26.25 -16.09
N VAL A 241 24.31 26.23 -14.91
CA VAL A 241 23.07 26.99 -14.67
C VAL A 241 23.35 28.47 -14.89
N PRO A 242 22.53 29.21 -15.67
CA PRO A 242 22.73 30.60 -15.96
C PRO A 242 22.75 31.48 -14.71
N ALA A 243 23.63 32.47 -14.67
CA ALA A 243 23.70 33.45 -13.59
C ALA A 243 22.41 34.28 -13.50
N GLY A 244 22.01 34.65 -12.26
CA GLY A 244 20.77 35.39 -12.00
C GLY A 244 19.54 34.51 -11.80
N LEU A 245 19.70 33.19 -11.86
CA LEU A 245 18.63 32.22 -11.61
C LEU A 245 18.80 31.46 -10.28
N GLU A 246 19.68 31.94 -9.40
CA GLU A 246 20.01 31.30 -8.11
C GLU A 246 18.82 31.26 -7.13
N SER A 247 17.79 32.07 -7.40
CA SER A 247 16.54 32.04 -6.60
C SER A 247 15.60 30.88 -6.95
N TYR A 248 15.90 30.19 -8.05
CA TYR A 248 15.14 29.01 -8.49
C TYR A 248 15.93 27.75 -8.15
N ASP A 249 15.24 26.72 -7.70
CA ASP A 249 15.81 25.37 -7.47
C ASP A 249 16.02 24.68 -8.84
N LEU A 250 17.13 25.05 -9.51
CA LEU A 250 17.49 24.66 -10.87
C LEU A 250 18.71 23.75 -10.87
N GLU A 251 18.59 22.62 -11.52
CA GLU A 251 19.70 21.72 -11.82
C GLU A 251 19.91 21.60 -13.33
N LEU A 252 21.17 21.53 -13.75
CA LEU A 252 21.52 21.22 -15.14
C LEU A 252 21.70 19.73 -15.31
N SER A 253 21.05 19.14 -16.33
CA SER A 253 21.24 17.73 -16.68
C SER A 253 22.71 17.41 -16.97
N THR A 254 23.12 16.16 -16.72
CA THR A 254 24.52 15.71 -16.89
C THR A 254 25.05 15.88 -18.29
N ASP A 255 24.18 15.89 -19.30
CA ASP A 255 24.52 16.12 -20.71
C ASP A 255 24.42 17.61 -21.13
N GLY A 256 23.99 18.49 -20.23
CA GLY A 256 23.83 19.93 -20.47
C GLY A 256 22.66 20.29 -21.38
N GLN A 257 21.76 19.36 -21.70
CA GLN A 257 20.67 19.57 -22.66
C GLN A 257 19.34 19.98 -22.03
N ALA A 258 19.20 19.89 -20.71
CA ALA A 258 17.98 20.25 -20.02
C ALA A 258 18.28 20.99 -18.69
N LEU A 259 17.40 21.91 -18.32
CA LEU A 259 17.31 22.48 -16.98
C LEU A 259 16.12 21.83 -16.26
N ILE A 260 16.34 21.35 -15.04
CA ILE A 260 15.33 20.75 -14.18
C ILE A 260 14.99 21.75 -13.09
N TYR A 261 13.77 22.26 -13.10
CA TYR A 261 13.24 23.18 -12.09
C TYR A 261 12.33 22.43 -11.12
N THR A 262 12.72 22.38 -9.84
CA THR A 262 11.92 21.78 -8.77
C THR A 262 11.16 22.89 -8.04
N TYR A 263 9.83 22.70 -7.86
CA TYR A 263 8.99 23.65 -7.15
C TYR A 263 7.85 22.95 -6.40
N GLU A 264 7.36 23.57 -5.33
CA GLU A 264 6.26 23.04 -4.55
C GLU A 264 4.95 23.03 -5.36
N ALA A 265 4.16 21.98 -5.24
CA ALA A 265 2.89 21.85 -5.96
C ALA A 265 1.89 22.99 -5.62
N GLN A 266 2.03 23.60 -4.43
CA GLN A 266 1.27 24.75 -3.96
C GLN A 266 1.96 26.09 -4.19
N GLY A 267 3.19 26.09 -4.71
CA GLY A 267 3.98 27.30 -4.92
C GLY A 267 3.32 28.28 -5.91
N ASP A 268 3.76 29.55 -5.85
CA ASP A 268 3.26 30.61 -6.74
C ASP A 268 3.53 30.24 -8.21
N ARG A 269 2.45 29.93 -8.94
CA ARG A 269 2.51 29.64 -10.40
C ARG A 269 3.20 30.74 -11.20
N ARG A 270 3.32 31.96 -10.66
CA ARG A 270 4.11 33.06 -11.25
C ARG A 270 5.62 32.76 -11.32
N GLY A 271 6.12 31.84 -10.47
CA GLY A 271 7.52 31.41 -10.50
C GLY A 271 7.89 30.74 -11.82
N VAL A 272 7.03 29.85 -12.33
CA VAL A 272 7.24 29.16 -13.63
C VAL A 272 7.30 30.18 -14.80
N THR A 273 6.29 31.06 -14.85
CA THR A 273 6.23 32.08 -15.94
C THR A 273 7.46 33.00 -15.91
N ARG A 274 7.83 33.50 -14.73
CA ARG A 274 9.00 34.36 -14.56
C ARG A 274 10.30 33.65 -14.94
N LEU A 275 10.45 32.37 -14.56
CA LEU A 275 11.62 31.58 -14.95
C LEU A 275 11.74 31.48 -16.47
N ILE A 276 10.64 31.14 -17.17
CA ILE A 276 10.65 31.03 -18.62
C ILE A 276 10.97 32.38 -19.28
N GLU A 277 10.36 33.47 -18.79
CA GLU A 277 10.65 34.82 -19.30
C GLU A 277 12.11 35.19 -19.11
N GLU A 278 12.72 34.86 -17.96
CA GLU A 278 14.10 35.15 -17.67
C GLU A 278 15.07 34.36 -18.56
N LEU A 279 14.81 33.06 -18.77
CA LEU A 279 15.57 32.22 -19.69
C LEU A 279 15.54 32.78 -21.11
N LEU A 280 14.34 33.17 -21.59
CA LEU A 280 14.20 33.78 -22.93
C LEU A 280 14.93 35.12 -23.04
N ARG A 281 14.92 35.95 -21.97
CA ARG A 281 15.67 37.25 -21.94
C ARG A 281 17.17 37.05 -22.02
N GLN A 282 17.67 35.94 -21.43
CA GLN A 282 19.08 35.55 -21.53
C GLN A 282 19.43 34.85 -22.86
N GLY A 283 18.49 34.78 -23.81
CA GLY A 283 18.67 34.17 -25.13
C GLY A 283 18.62 32.64 -25.13
N ILE A 284 18.23 32.01 -24.02
CA ILE A 284 18.12 30.57 -23.92
C ILE A 284 16.81 30.15 -24.56
N ARG A 285 16.88 29.33 -25.61
CA ARG A 285 15.73 28.84 -26.34
C ARG A 285 15.38 27.43 -25.88
N LEU A 286 14.11 27.22 -25.56
CA LEU A 286 13.56 25.94 -25.18
C LEU A 286 13.16 25.14 -26.42
N LYS A 287 13.40 23.85 -26.40
CA LYS A 287 12.98 22.88 -27.41
C LYS A 287 11.66 22.24 -27.01
N ASP A 288 11.52 21.83 -25.73
CA ASP A 288 10.33 21.22 -25.17
C ASP A 288 10.23 21.50 -23.67
N ILE A 289 9.03 21.33 -23.10
CA ILE A 289 8.77 21.49 -21.66
C ILE A 289 7.93 20.31 -21.20
N ASN A 290 8.52 19.52 -20.30
CA ASN A 290 7.81 18.42 -19.65
C ASN A 290 7.66 18.73 -18.16
N THR A 291 6.48 18.41 -17.60
CA THR A 291 6.24 18.55 -16.15
C THR A 291 5.90 17.18 -15.56
N THR A 292 6.68 16.78 -14.58
CA THR A 292 6.42 15.58 -13.78
C THR A 292 6.09 16.02 -12.36
N GLN A 293 5.24 15.23 -11.69
CA GLN A 293 4.97 15.39 -10.25
C GLN A 293 5.74 14.32 -9.51
N SER A 294 6.30 14.66 -8.34
CA SER A 294 6.91 13.67 -7.45
C SER A 294 5.99 12.48 -7.25
N SER A 295 6.56 11.31 -7.29
CA SER A 295 5.89 10.08 -6.93
C SER A 295 5.69 10.00 -5.41
N LEU A 296 4.81 9.12 -4.98
CA LEU A 296 4.70 8.78 -3.55
C LEU A 296 6.03 8.21 -3.02
N GLU A 297 6.85 7.63 -3.91
CA GLU A 297 8.18 7.09 -3.60
C GLU A 297 9.15 8.19 -3.17
N ASP A 298 9.20 9.31 -3.89
CA ASP A 298 10.05 10.45 -3.54
C ASP A 298 9.69 11.00 -2.17
N ILE A 299 8.38 11.15 -1.91
CA ILE A 299 7.86 11.61 -0.62
C ILE A 299 8.22 10.64 0.51
N PHE A 300 8.09 9.33 0.26
CA PHE A 300 8.43 8.30 1.25
C PHE A 300 9.92 8.31 1.60
N VAL A 301 10.80 8.41 0.60
CA VAL A 301 12.25 8.46 0.80
C VAL A 301 12.64 9.67 1.65
N ASP A 302 12.05 10.84 1.38
CA ASP A 302 12.30 12.07 2.14
C ASP A 302 11.83 11.92 3.60
N LEU A 303 10.65 11.35 3.83
CA LEU A 303 10.11 11.11 5.18
C LEU A 303 10.98 10.15 6.01
N VAL A 304 11.42 9.05 5.40
CA VAL A 304 12.25 8.05 6.11
C VAL A 304 13.66 8.57 6.40
N ARG A 305 14.22 9.43 5.53
CA ARG A 305 15.54 10.05 5.74
C ARG A 305 15.53 11.14 6.80
N SER A 306 14.47 11.94 6.87
CA SER A 306 14.35 13.01 7.88
C SER A 306 14.27 12.49 9.32
N GLU A 307 13.93 11.21 9.51
CA GLU A 307 13.79 10.52 10.81
C GLU A 307 14.97 9.57 11.12
N SER A 308 16.01 9.55 10.29
CA SER A 308 17.20 8.71 10.47
C SER A 308 18.32 9.45 11.15
#